data_c69a2ee917bb11d52ade585a122a46a1
#
_entry.id   c69a2ee917bb11d52ade585a122a46a1
#
_cell.length_a   1.000
_cell.length_b   1.000
_cell.length_c   1.000
_cell.angle_alpha   90.00
_cell.angle_beta   90.00
_cell.angle_gamma   90.00
#
_symmetry.space_group_name_H-M   'P 1'
#
loop_
_entity.id
_entity.type
_entity.pdbx_description
1 polymer ?
#
loop_
_entity_poly.entity_id
_entity_poly.type
_entity_poly.pdbx_seq_one_letter_code
_entity_poly.pdbx_strand_id
1 'polypeptide(L)'
;MFCDGCGNAVQPGQAFCSKCGKQIVGPVTALQHRPGRVHSHLQLLGILWLAISAFNTIGGVVLYILANTLFAHLHEMGAPPEAPTGFLRPLLSVIAVFVLAKAAVGFMAGWGLMHREPWARVIALVLGFLSLFNIPFGTAVGVYTLWVLLPAQSQQEYDSLVSARAA
;
A
#
# COMPACT_ATOMS: atom_id res chain seq x y z
N MET A 1 23.32 -34.21 -11.96
CA MET A 1 24.31 -33.13 -11.87
C MET A 1 25.68 -33.75 -11.56
N PHE A 2 26.76 -33.13 -11.98
CA PHE A 2 28.12 -33.58 -11.65
C PHE A 2 28.81 -32.50 -10.83
N CYS A 3 29.65 -32.94 -9.87
CA CYS A 3 30.42 -32.00 -9.05
C CYS A 3 31.55 -31.39 -9.91
N ASP A 4 31.60 -30.06 -9.97
CA ASP A 4 32.65 -29.30 -10.71
C ASP A 4 34.04 -29.37 -10.07
N GLY A 5 34.20 -30.00 -8.89
CA GLY A 5 35.48 -30.20 -8.24
C GLY A 5 36.07 -31.60 -8.44
N CYS A 6 35.27 -32.66 -8.54
CA CYS A 6 35.75 -34.04 -8.62
C CYS A 6 35.02 -34.90 -9.66
N GLY A 7 34.06 -34.35 -10.43
CA GLY A 7 33.32 -35.07 -11.46
C GLY A 7 32.34 -36.14 -10.97
N ASN A 8 32.16 -36.31 -9.65
CA ASN A 8 31.26 -37.33 -9.12
C ASN A 8 29.81 -36.94 -9.37
N ALA A 9 28.92 -37.92 -9.64
CA ALA A 9 27.50 -37.70 -9.80
C ALA A 9 26.87 -37.30 -8.46
N VAL A 10 26.10 -36.25 -8.48
CA VAL A 10 25.43 -35.64 -7.29
C VAL A 10 23.95 -35.63 -7.52
N GLN A 11 23.18 -35.98 -6.49
CA GLN A 11 21.72 -35.97 -6.56
C GLN A 11 21.17 -34.54 -6.44
N PRO A 12 20.04 -34.21 -7.09
CA PRO A 12 19.38 -32.91 -6.92
C PRO A 12 19.03 -32.71 -5.45
N GLY A 13 19.45 -31.56 -4.88
CA GLY A 13 19.16 -31.20 -3.49
C GLY A 13 20.28 -31.50 -2.48
N GLN A 14 21.38 -32.12 -2.88
CA GLN A 14 22.56 -32.26 -2.00
C GLN A 14 23.32 -30.94 -1.89
N ALA A 15 23.53 -30.48 -0.65
CA ALA A 15 24.28 -29.24 -0.38
C ALA A 15 25.81 -29.44 -0.47
N PHE A 16 26.30 -30.66 -0.30
CA PHE A 16 27.74 -31.00 -0.30
C PHE A 16 28.02 -32.28 -1.10
N CYS A 17 29.13 -32.29 -1.82
CA CYS A 17 29.58 -33.49 -2.52
C CYS A 17 30.04 -34.54 -1.52
N SER A 18 29.48 -35.76 -1.59
CA SER A 18 29.85 -36.88 -0.70
C SER A 18 31.28 -37.37 -0.88
N LYS A 19 31.94 -37.05 -2.02
CA LYS A 19 33.30 -37.53 -2.34
C LYS A 19 34.40 -36.51 -2.02
N CYS A 20 34.15 -35.21 -2.24
CA CYS A 20 35.20 -34.19 -2.04
C CYS A 20 34.84 -33.13 -1.00
N GLY A 21 33.63 -33.18 -0.39
CA GLY A 21 33.17 -32.22 0.61
C GLY A 21 32.87 -30.81 0.06
N LYS A 22 33.06 -30.57 -1.25
CA LYS A 22 32.82 -29.25 -1.85
C LYS A 22 31.34 -28.93 -1.79
N GLN A 23 31.04 -27.72 -1.38
CA GLN A 23 29.68 -27.19 -1.38
C GLN A 23 29.17 -27.05 -2.82
N ILE A 24 28.02 -27.67 -3.10
CA ILE A 24 27.40 -27.64 -4.41
C ILE A 24 26.44 -26.47 -4.42
N VAL A 25 26.89 -25.34 -4.94
CA VAL A 25 26.06 -24.18 -5.20
C VAL A 25 25.27 -24.46 -6.48
N GLY A 26 24.15 -25.18 -6.35
CA GLY A 26 23.25 -25.38 -7.49
C GLY A 26 22.64 -24.06 -7.90
N PRO A 27 22.25 -23.89 -9.19
CA PRO A 27 21.61 -22.68 -9.69
C PRO A 27 20.30 -22.34 -8.97
N VAL A 28 19.71 -23.31 -8.27
CA VAL A 28 18.44 -23.15 -7.53
C VAL A 28 18.61 -22.37 -6.22
N THR A 29 19.79 -22.49 -5.57
CA THR A 29 20.04 -21.78 -4.29
C THR A 29 20.34 -20.30 -4.48
N ALA A 30 20.90 -19.92 -5.62
CA ALA A 30 21.20 -18.53 -5.94
C ALA A 30 19.93 -17.74 -6.36
N LEU A 31 18.87 -18.42 -6.81
CA LEU A 31 17.61 -17.79 -7.19
C LEU A 31 16.67 -17.51 -6.01
N GLN A 32 16.88 -18.18 -4.87
CA GLN A 32 16.00 -18.06 -3.70
C GLN A 32 16.33 -16.88 -2.76
N HIS A 33 17.38 -16.11 -3.00
CA HIS A 33 17.84 -15.09 -2.03
C HIS A 33 17.84 -13.65 -2.55
N ARG A 34 17.11 -13.34 -3.62
CA ARG A 34 16.82 -11.95 -3.91
C ARG A 34 15.51 -11.61 -3.20
N PRO A 35 15.54 -10.77 -2.15
CA PRO A 35 14.31 -10.24 -1.59
C PRO A 35 13.54 -9.61 -2.73
N GLY A 36 12.34 -10.10 -2.97
CA GLY A 36 11.53 -9.62 -4.07
C GLY A 36 11.13 -8.17 -3.85
N ARG A 37 10.65 -7.56 -4.88
CA ARG A 37 10.24 -6.15 -4.86
C ARG A 37 9.19 -5.88 -3.78
N VAL A 38 8.22 -6.77 -3.61
CA VAL A 38 7.15 -6.64 -2.62
C VAL A 38 7.72 -6.68 -1.21
N HIS A 39 8.56 -7.66 -0.90
CA HIS A 39 9.16 -7.79 0.44
C HIS A 39 9.92 -6.52 0.87
N SER A 40 10.69 -5.92 -0.03
CA SER A 40 11.51 -4.75 0.30
C SER A 40 10.71 -3.45 0.39
N HIS A 41 9.61 -3.31 -0.37
CA HIS A 41 8.85 -2.06 -0.44
C HIS A 41 7.51 -2.10 0.30
N LEU A 42 7.06 -3.27 0.77
CA LEU A 42 5.75 -3.43 1.41
C LEU A 42 5.60 -2.59 2.68
N GLN A 43 6.63 -2.58 3.53
CA GLN A 43 6.63 -1.81 4.76
C GLN A 43 6.61 -0.30 4.47
N LEU A 44 7.43 0.14 3.52
CA LEU A 44 7.46 1.54 3.10
C LEU A 44 6.12 1.97 2.50
N LEU A 45 5.51 1.11 1.69
CA LEU A 45 4.19 1.37 1.11
C LEU A 45 3.11 1.48 2.18
N GLY A 46 3.12 0.59 3.20
CA GLY A 46 2.21 0.66 4.34
C GLY A 46 2.35 1.97 5.12
N ILE A 47 3.59 2.39 5.42
CA ILE A 47 3.86 3.66 6.11
C ILE A 47 3.39 4.86 5.27
N LEU A 48 3.62 4.86 3.96
CA LEU A 48 3.14 5.91 3.06
C LEU A 48 1.62 6.03 3.06
N TRP A 49 0.90 4.90 3.02
CA TRP A 49 -0.56 4.90 3.10
C TRP A 49 -1.07 5.43 4.44
N LEU A 50 -0.43 5.05 5.56
CA LEU A 50 -0.76 5.58 6.89
C LEU A 50 -0.52 7.09 6.97
N ALA A 51 0.61 7.58 6.47
CA ALA A 51 0.95 9.01 6.49
C ALA A 51 -0.04 9.84 5.67
N ILE A 52 -0.39 9.40 4.45
CA ILE A 52 -1.37 10.09 3.61
C ILE A 52 -2.76 10.05 4.24
N SER A 53 -3.15 8.93 4.84
CA SER A 53 -4.44 8.81 5.52
C SER A 53 -4.52 9.74 6.74
N ALA A 54 -3.44 9.86 7.51
CA ALA A 54 -3.38 10.83 8.61
C ALA A 54 -3.53 12.28 8.10
N PHE A 55 -2.82 12.62 7.03
CA PHE A 55 -2.93 13.95 6.41
C PHE A 55 -4.35 14.24 5.88
N ASN A 56 -4.97 13.27 5.18
CA ASN A 56 -6.34 13.39 4.71
C ASN A 56 -7.34 13.50 5.86
N THR A 57 -7.10 12.81 6.99
CA THR A 57 -7.96 12.93 8.19
C THR A 57 -7.91 14.34 8.76
N ILE A 58 -6.71 14.90 8.92
CA ILE A 58 -6.55 16.29 9.40
C ILE A 58 -7.27 17.25 8.44
N GLY A 59 -7.02 17.14 7.14
CA GLY A 59 -7.67 17.97 6.12
C GLY A 59 -9.20 17.85 6.12
N GLY A 60 -9.70 16.61 6.23
CA GLY A 60 -11.15 16.34 6.29
C GLY A 60 -11.82 16.91 7.54
N VAL A 61 -11.17 16.79 8.69
CA VAL A 61 -11.66 17.37 9.96
C VAL A 61 -11.66 18.90 9.89
N VAL A 62 -10.57 19.49 9.42
CA VAL A 62 -10.49 20.96 9.25
C VAL A 62 -11.56 21.45 8.29
N LEU A 63 -11.75 20.78 7.15
CA LEU A 63 -12.77 21.14 6.18
C LEU A 63 -14.19 21.03 6.79
N TYR A 64 -14.46 19.99 7.56
CA TYR A 64 -15.71 19.78 8.24
C TYR A 64 -16.00 20.89 9.27
N ILE A 65 -15.01 21.23 10.10
CA ILE A 65 -15.13 22.31 11.07
C ILE A 65 -15.38 23.64 10.35
N LEU A 66 -14.57 23.97 9.34
CA LEU A 66 -14.72 25.21 8.57
C LEU A 66 -16.10 25.31 7.91
N ALA A 67 -16.59 24.23 7.31
CA ALA A 67 -17.91 24.20 6.70
C ALA A 67 -19.03 24.48 7.71
N ASN A 68 -18.90 24.00 8.94
CA ASN A 68 -19.95 24.19 9.95
C ASN A 68 -19.82 25.53 10.72
N THR A 69 -18.59 25.93 11.09
CA THR A 69 -18.37 27.16 11.87
C THR A 69 -18.46 28.41 11.00
N LEU A 70 -17.81 28.42 9.84
CA LEU A 70 -17.80 29.58 8.95
C LEU A 70 -19.21 29.94 8.46
N PHE A 71 -19.99 28.94 8.03
CA PHE A 71 -21.33 29.18 7.56
C PHE A 71 -22.34 29.53 8.69
N ALA A 72 -22.11 29.05 9.91
CA ALA A 72 -22.87 29.49 11.07
C ALA A 72 -22.64 30.98 11.33
N HIS A 73 -21.40 31.44 11.35
CA HIS A 73 -21.07 32.86 11.58
C HIS A 73 -21.51 33.80 10.44
N LEU A 74 -21.41 33.35 9.18
CA LEU A 74 -21.93 34.12 8.05
C LEU A 74 -23.42 34.35 8.14
N HIS A 75 -24.16 33.42 8.68
CA HIS A 75 -25.60 33.56 8.89
C HIS A 75 -25.91 34.57 9.99
N GLU A 76 -25.11 34.62 11.06
CA GLU A 76 -25.23 35.58 12.15
C GLU A 76 -24.84 37.03 11.72
N MET A 77 -23.85 37.15 10.82
CA MET A 77 -23.38 38.44 10.30
C MET A 77 -24.28 39.05 9.23
N GLY A 78 -25.45 38.48 8.95
CA GLY A 78 -26.44 39.03 8.01
C GLY A 78 -25.99 38.92 6.55
N ALA A 79 -25.36 37.84 6.16
CA ALA A 79 -25.03 37.58 4.77
C ALA A 79 -26.25 37.71 3.87
N PRO A 80 -26.13 38.36 2.68
CA PRO A 80 -27.26 38.59 1.81
C PRO A 80 -27.94 37.24 1.44
N PRO A 81 -29.29 37.23 1.34
CA PRO A 81 -30.06 36.02 1.07
C PRO A 81 -29.72 35.38 -0.29
N GLU A 82 -29.05 36.10 -1.17
CA GLU A 82 -28.57 35.63 -2.46
C GLU A 82 -27.23 34.84 -2.36
N ALA A 83 -26.57 34.81 -1.20
CA ALA A 83 -25.35 34.03 -1.04
C ALA A 83 -25.68 32.52 -1.15
N PRO A 84 -24.95 31.73 -1.95
CA PRO A 84 -25.25 30.31 -2.20
C PRO A 84 -24.92 29.42 -0.97
N THR A 85 -25.04 29.97 0.23
CA THR A 85 -24.71 29.31 1.51
C THR A 85 -25.57 28.06 1.75
N GLY A 86 -26.83 28.07 1.26
CA GLY A 86 -27.75 26.94 1.39
C GLY A 86 -27.27 25.67 0.64
N PHE A 87 -26.55 25.84 -0.46
CA PHE A 87 -25.99 24.72 -1.23
C PHE A 87 -24.53 24.40 -0.85
N LEU A 88 -23.74 25.44 -0.55
CA LEU A 88 -22.29 25.26 -0.28
C LEU A 88 -22.02 24.49 1.01
N ARG A 89 -22.76 24.77 2.07
CA ARG A 89 -22.60 24.08 3.35
C ARG A 89 -22.81 22.56 3.26
N PRO A 90 -23.94 22.06 2.73
CA PRO A 90 -24.13 20.62 2.59
C PRO A 90 -23.12 20.00 1.62
N LEU A 91 -22.76 20.70 0.53
CA LEU A 91 -21.77 20.23 -0.42
C LEU A 91 -20.39 20.02 0.24
N LEU A 92 -19.88 21.01 0.97
CA LEU A 92 -18.60 20.91 1.68
C LEU A 92 -18.62 19.85 2.78
N SER A 93 -19.75 19.70 3.47
CA SER A 93 -19.92 18.65 4.47
C SER A 93 -19.86 17.25 3.85
N VAL A 94 -20.51 17.05 2.71
CA VAL A 94 -20.46 15.78 1.97
C VAL A 94 -19.04 15.49 1.49
N ILE A 95 -18.35 16.49 0.95
CA ILE A 95 -16.93 16.34 0.54
C ILE A 95 -16.05 15.97 1.73
N ALA A 96 -16.23 16.65 2.88
CA ALA A 96 -15.47 16.35 4.09
C ALA A 96 -15.68 14.91 4.58
N VAL A 97 -16.94 14.45 4.61
CA VAL A 97 -17.30 13.08 4.98
C VAL A 97 -16.66 12.07 4.00
N PHE A 98 -16.71 12.36 2.70
CA PHE A 98 -16.08 11.50 1.69
C PHE A 98 -14.56 11.41 1.87
N VAL A 99 -13.89 12.53 2.15
CA VAL A 99 -12.44 12.56 2.44
C VAL A 99 -12.10 11.74 3.69
N LEU A 100 -12.91 11.86 4.75
CA LEU A 100 -12.75 11.09 5.98
C LEU A 100 -12.98 9.59 5.76
N ALA A 101 -14.01 9.21 5.00
CA ALA A 101 -14.27 7.82 4.65
C ALA A 101 -13.08 7.22 3.85
N LYS A 102 -12.57 7.96 2.85
CA LYS A 102 -11.38 7.57 2.10
C LYS A 102 -10.15 7.42 3.01
N ALA A 103 -9.98 8.33 3.97
CA ALA A 103 -8.88 8.25 4.93
C ALA A 103 -8.97 6.99 5.81
N ALA A 104 -10.17 6.64 6.28
CA ALA A 104 -10.40 5.42 7.07
C ALA A 104 -10.02 4.16 6.28
N VAL A 105 -10.47 4.05 5.02
CA VAL A 105 -10.09 2.91 4.15
C VAL A 105 -8.59 2.90 3.88
N GLY A 106 -7.95 4.06 3.73
CA GLY A 106 -6.51 4.19 3.57
C GLY A 106 -5.73 3.73 4.81
N PHE A 107 -6.23 4.02 6.02
CA PHE A 107 -5.67 3.47 7.26
C PHE A 107 -5.77 1.94 7.31
N MET A 108 -6.93 1.39 6.94
CA MET A 108 -7.11 -0.06 6.88
C MET A 108 -6.14 -0.70 5.88
N ALA A 109 -5.98 -0.12 4.70
CA ALA A 109 -5.05 -0.60 3.69
C ALA A 109 -3.59 -0.55 4.19
N GLY A 110 -3.15 0.58 4.75
CA GLY A 110 -1.80 0.74 5.29
C GLY A 110 -1.50 -0.24 6.42
N TRP A 111 -2.44 -0.38 7.35
CA TRP A 111 -2.35 -1.35 8.44
C TRP A 111 -2.30 -2.80 7.93
N GLY A 112 -3.23 -3.16 7.03
CA GLY A 112 -3.29 -4.49 6.44
C GLY A 112 -2.03 -4.87 5.65
N LEU A 113 -1.43 -3.91 4.91
CA LEU A 113 -0.16 -4.12 4.20
C LEU A 113 0.99 -4.39 5.18
N MET A 114 1.07 -3.66 6.29
CA MET A 114 2.08 -3.90 7.32
C MET A 114 1.92 -5.26 8.00
N HIS A 115 0.67 -5.71 8.17
CA HIS A 115 0.34 -7.01 8.74
C HIS A 115 0.27 -8.13 7.70
N ARG A 116 0.54 -7.84 6.43
CA ARG A 116 0.53 -8.82 5.31
C ARG A 116 -0.81 -9.54 5.19
N GLU A 117 -1.91 -8.82 5.39
CA GLU A 117 -3.24 -9.39 5.26
C GLU A 117 -3.61 -9.62 3.78
N PRO A 118 -4.25 -10.76 3.41
CA PRO A 118 -4.54 -11.09 2.01
C PRO A 118 -5.46 -10.08 1.32
N TRP A 119 -6.40 -9.48 2.05
CA TRP A 119 -7.34 -8.48 1.53
C TRP A 119 -6.69 -7.09 1.31
N ALA A 120 -5.61 -6.79 2.04
CA ALA A 120 -4.99 -5.47 2.01
C ALA A 120 -4.41 -5.11 0.63
N ARG A 121 -3.90 -6.10 -0.11
CA ARG A 121 -3.39 -5.92 -1.47
C ARG A 121 -4.47 -5.40 -2.42
N VAL A 122 -5.66 -6.00 -2.39
CA VAL A 122 -6.77 -5.61 -3.27
C VAL A 122 -7.23 -4.19 -2.94
N ILE A 123 -7.42 -3.88 -1.66
CA ILE A 123 -7.81 -2.54 -1.22
C ILE A 123 -6.75 -1.51 -1.61
N ALA A 124 -5.47 -1.80 -1.40
CA ALA A 124 -4.38 -0.90 -1.77
C ALA A 124 -4.32 -0.65 -3.29
N LEU A 125 -4.56 -1.66 -4.12
CA LEU A 125 -4.63 -1.49 -5.57
C LEU A 125 -5.81 -0.60 -6.00
N VAL A 126 -7.00 -0.82 -5.44
CA VAL A 126 -8.19 0.00 -5.72
C VAL A 126 -7.97 1.44 -5.28
N LEU A 127 -7.48 1.66 -4.05
CA LEU A 127 -7.16 2.98 -3.55
C LEU A 127 -6.02 3.65 -4.33
N GLY A 128 -5.01 2.89 -4.74
CA GLY A 128 -3.91 3.35 -5.59
C GLY A 128 -4.44 3.88 -6.91
N PHE A 129 -5.34 3.15 -7.56
CA PHE A 129 -6.00 3.60 -8.79
C PHE A 129 -6.84 4.88 -8.57
N LEU A 130 -7.65 4.92 -7.52
CA LEU A 130 -8.44 6.11 -7.18
C LEU A 130 -7.55 7.31 -6.82
N SER A 131 -6.39 7.07 -6.25
CA SER A 131 -5.45 8.13 -5.87
C SER A 131 -4.78 8.80 -7.07
N LEU A 132 -4.79 8.19 -8.26
CA LEU A 132 -4.25 8.80 -9.48
C LEU A 132 -4.94 10.14 -9.83
N PHE A 133 -6.21 10.29 -9.45
CA PHE A 133 -6.98 11.51 -9.68
C PHE A 133 -6.67 12.63 -8.67
N ASN A 134 -5.89 12.35 -7.63
CA ASN A 134 -5.57 13.30 -6.56
C ASN A 134 -4.15 13.87 -6.72
N ILE A 135 -4.01 14.84 -7.62
CA ILE A 135 -2.74 15.49 -7.97
C ILE A 135 -2.34 16.51 -6.88
N PRO A 136 -1.03 16.57 -6.49
CA PRO A 136 0.10 15.78 -6.99
C PRO A 136 0.45 14.55 -6.12
N PHE A 137 0.15 14.58 -4.83
CA PHE A 137 0.62 13.57 -3.86
C PHE A 137 -0.06 12.20 -4.02
N GLY A 138 -1.36 12.20 -4.28
CA GLY A 138 -2.12 10.98 -4.49
C GLY A 138 -1.67 10.24 -5.75
N THR A 139 -1.38 10.97 -6.82
CA THR A 139 -0.87 10.40 -8.06
C THR A 139 0.48 9.71 -7.86
N ALA A 140 1.41 10.35 -7.13
CA ALA A 140 2.73 9.76 -6.86
C ALA A 140 2.61 8.44 -6.10
N VAL A 141 1.81 8.41 -5.02
CA VAL A 141 1.61 7.19 -4.23
C VAL A 141 0.77 6.16 -4.97
N GLY A 142 -0.22 6.59 -5.76
CA GLY A 142 -0.99 5.70 -6.62
C GLY A 142 -0.11 4.96 -7.62
N VAL A 143 0.72 5.68 -8.37
CA VAL A 143 1.68 5.10 -9.32
C VAL A 143 2.66 4.16 -8.61
N TYR A 144 3.21 4.58 -7.47
CA TYR A 144 4.12 3.74 -6.69
C TYR A 144 3.43 2.45 -6.20
N THR A 145 2.20 2.54 -5.71
CA THR A 145 1.41 1.38 -5.27
C THR A 145 1.19 0.40 -6.41
N LEU A 146 0.78 0.90 -7.58
CA LEU A 146 0.57 0.07 -8.77
C LEU A 146 1.88 -0.55 -9.24
N TRP A 147 2.97 0.21 -9.27
CA TRP A 147 4.28 -0.31 -9.66
C TRP A 147 4.78 -1.45 -8.76
N VAL A 148 4.51 -1.38 -7.45
CA VAL A 148 4.91 -2.42 -6.48
C VAL A 148 4.00 -3.64 -6.55
N LEU A 149 2.67 -3.45 -6.60
CA LEU A 149 1.70 -4.52 -6.37
C LEU A 149 1.07 -5.11 -7.64
N LEU A 150 1.09 -4.38 -8.79
CA LEU A 150 0.41 -4.80 -10.01
C LEU A 150 1.09 -5.98 -10.74
N PRO A 151 2.44 -6.10 -10.83
CA PRO A 151 3.07 -7.19 -11.57
C PRO A 151 2.63 -8.57 -11.06
N ALA A 152 2.43 -9.53 -11.99
CA ALA A 152 1.99 -10.90 -11.64
C ALA A 152 2.95 -11.61 -10.67
N GLN A 153 4.27 -11.35 -10.79
CA GLN A 153 5.27 -11.85 -9.85
C GLN A 153 5.06 -11.33 -8.43
N SER A 154 4.56 -10.10 -8.29
CA SER A 154 4.25 -9.48 -6.99
C SER A 154 3.09 -10.18 -6.29
N GLN A 155 2.18 -10.80 -7.02
CA GLN A 155 1.11 -11.59 -6.44
C GLN A 155 1.65 -12.84 -5.75
N GLN A 156 2.44 -13.63 -6.46
CA GLN A 156 3.04 -14.86 -5.94
C GLN A 156 3.93 -14.57 -4.73
N GLU A 157 4.70 -13.47 -4.79
CA GLU A 157 5.55 -13.02 -3.69
C GLU A 157 4.71 -12.62 -2.47
N TYR A 158 3.63 -11.85 -2.65
CA TYR A 158 2.74 -11.45 -1.57
C TYR A 158 2.06 -12.66 -0.92
N ASP A 159 1.55 -13.60 -1.71
CA ASP A 159 0.90 -14.82 -1.23
C ASP A 159 1.87 -15.71 -0.44
N SER A 160 3.14 -15.76 -0.86
CA SER A 160 4.19 -16.47 -0.11
C SER A 160 4.48 -15.82 1.24
N LEU A 161 4.43 -14.47 1.33
CA LEU A 161 4.62 -13.74 2.58
C LEU A 161 3.44 -13.91 3.54
N VAL A 162 2.21 -14.01 3.01
CA VAL A 162 1.00 -14.30 3.79
C VAL A 162 1.04 -15.71 4.35
N SER A 163 1.37 -16.71 3.52
CA SER A 163 1.46 -18.12 3.96
C SER A 163 2.57 -18.35 4.98
N ALA A 164 3.73 -17.69 4.83
CA ALA A 164 4.82 -17.75 5.79
C ALA A 164 4.48 -17.17 7.17
N ARG A 165 3.48 -16.27 7.25
CA ARG A 165 2.99 -15.74 8.53
C ARG A 165 1.99 -16.69 9.20
N ALA A 166 1.25 -17.47 8.42
CA ALA A 166 0.22 -18.38 8.92
C ALA A 166 0.79 -19.71 9.45
N ALA A 167 2.05 -20.04 9.12
CA ALA A 167 2.77 -21.23 9.59
C ALA A 167 3.54 -20.96 10.89
#